data_c4c74c860c145e5767a882a3643b7414
#
_entry.id   c4c74c860c145e5767a882a3643b7414
#
_cell.length_a   1.000
_cell.length_b   1.000
_cell.length_c   1.000
_cell.angle_alpha   90.00
_cell.angle_beta   90.00
_cell.angle_gamma   90.00
#
_symmetry.space_group_name_H-M   'P 1'
#
loop_
_entity.id
_entity.type
_entity.pdbx_description
1 polymer ?
#
loop_
_entity_poly.entity_id
_entity_poly.type
_entity_poly.pdbx_seq_one_letter_code
_entity_poly.pdbx_strand_id
1 'polypeptide(L)'
;MLRDLVEALSTELRLLEPGGVRGTKAIGAALSVALAVFAALILHSDEPWWAAISAWMMSGVSLSGALPRGVMRIAGSIAGAIIAIIVLGLFAYDPLPFCLCLFAIAWVGLFGFAKSRHGYAWLISAITGNLVMLIALDQPQTAFTIAVNRVVDVTIGTAATLLVTYLLPKLPDVAGGSAASASSTLPLLFWSRRHAREFERWLSENWLLMLHACRGGLTVKALPLLLNWLAPLGSSTLAVTAVAVMAVPTTAVQEPDGRTVVQRAVYRLVGCALGALLGLLCLYWVGQNFLVWVLLLMGGVWLSSQIQTGSTGISYVGIQAGFAFLLSMVQGQGPPLSPIPGIDRFAGITAGLAVLLIITMVMSLFRLTSILPASAHGD
;
A
#
# COMPACT_ATOMS: atom_id res chain seq x y z
N MET A 1 -17.56 -5.95 16.08
CA MET A 1 -16.50 -5.38 15.21
C MET A 1 -16.59 -3.86 15.05
N LEU A 2 -17.67 -3.26 14.49
CA LEU A 2 -17.74 -1.77 14.36
C LEU A 2 -17.78 -1.07 15.71
N ARG A 3 -18.58 -1.59 16.66
CA ARG A 3 -18.64 -1.05 18.03
C ARG A 3 -17.29 -1.12 18.72
N ASP A 4 -16.60 -2.25 18.65
CA ASP A 4 -15.28 -2.45 19.23
C ASP A 4 -14.25 -1.50 18.60
N LEU A 5 -14.36 -1.26 17.28
CA LEU A 5 -13.52 -0.30 16.56
C LEU A 5 -13.75 1.14 17.06
N VAL A 6 -15.01 1.55 17.27
CA VAL A 6 -15.34 2.88 17.80
C VAL A 6 -14.81 3.03 19.23
N GLU A 7 -14.98 2.02 20.08
CA GLU A 7 -14.45 2.01 21.44
C GLU A 7 -12.91 2.08 21.44
N ALA A 8 -12.24 1.29 20.59
CA ALA A 8 -10.78 1.34 20.45
C ALA A 8 -10.30 2.72 19.96
N LEU A 9 -10.97 3.30 18.97
CA LEU A 9 -10.63 4.63 18.45
C LEU A 9 -10.83 5.72 19.52
N SER A 10 -11.94 5.68 20.27
CA SER A 10 -12.19 6.62 21.35
C SER A 10 -11.16 6.51 22.46
N THR A 11 -10.70 5.29 22.76
CA THR A 11 -9.64 5.03 23.74
C THR A 11 -8.31 5.61 23.28
N GLU A 12 -7.90 5.37 22.02
CA GLU A 12 -6.66 5.92 21.50
C GLU A 12 -6.66 7.46 21.46
N LEU A 13 -7.81 8.07 21.13
CA LEU A 13 -7.95 9.53 21.13
C LEU A 13 -7.92 10.14 22.54
N ARG A 14 -8.31 9.38 23.57
CA ARG A 14 -8.17 9.83 24.98
C ARG A 14 -6.76 9.64 25.52
N LEU A 15 -6.01 8.68 24.97
CA LEU A 15 -4.65 8.34 25.37
C LEU A 15 -3.59 8.99 24.46
N LEU A 16 -3.88 10.16 23.90
CA LEU A 16 -2.88 10.91 23.12
C LEU A 16 -1.71 11.33 24.00
N GLU A 17 -0.50 10.98 23.57
CA GLU A 17 0.74 11.31 24.25
C GLU A 17 1.52 12.38 23.49
N PRO A 18 1.50 13.64 23.90
CA PRO A 18 2.32 14.69 23.29
C PRO A 18 3.83 14.44 23.48
N GLY A 19 4.21 13.82 24.58
CA GLY A 19 5.57 13.43 24.92
C GLY A 19 5.76 11.91 24.95
N GLY A 20 6.87 11.44 25.52
CA GLY A 20 7.16 10.02 25.62
C GLY A 20 7.51 9.37 24.28
N VAL A 21 7.50 8.04 24.24
CA VAL A 21 7.92 7.25 23.07
C VAL A 21 6.95 7.42 21.90
N ARG A 22 5.64 7.41 22.15
CA ARG A 22 4.60 7.61 21.10
C ARG A 22 4.68 9.02 20.53
N GLY A 23 4.77 10.03 21.40
CA GLY A 23 4.88 11.44 20.99
C GLY A 23 6.11 11.69 20.12
N THR A 24 7.27 11.17 20.51
CA THR A 24 8.51 11.32 19.73
C THR A 24 8.41 10.62 18.37
N LYS A 25 7.82 9.43 18.28
CA LYS A 25 7.57 8.76 17.00
C LYS A 25 6.63 9.56 16.11
N ALA A 26 5.56 10.13 16.69
CA ALA A 26 4.60 10.93 15.97
C ALA A 26 5.20 12.26 15.45
N ILE A 27 6.04 12.91 16.26
CA ILE A 27 6.82 14.09 15.83
C ILE A 27 7.78 13.71 14.71
N GLY A 28 8.50 12.59 14.85
CA GLY A 28 9.39 12.08 13.81
C GLY A 28 8.67 11.81 12.49
N ALA A 29 7.47 11.23 12.53
CA ALA A 29 6.64 11.03 11.35
C ALA A 29 6.23 12.37 10.70
N ALA A 30 5.76 13.33 11.51
CA ALA A 30 5.36 14.66 11.04
C ALA A 30 6.53 15.41 10.38
N LEU A 31 7.70 15.41 11.02
CA LEU A 31 8.92 16.02 10.47
C LEU A 31 9.40 15.33 9.19
N SER A 32 9.36 13.99 9.14
CA SER A 32 9.73 13.23 7.95
C SER A 32 8.86 13.56 6.74
N VAL A 33 7.55 13.65 6.97
CA VAL A 33 6.58 14.01 5.92
C VAL A 33 6.77 15.47 5.50
N ALA A 34 6.88 16.40 6.44
CA ALA A 34 7.12 17.80 6.11
C ALA A 34 8.39 17.97 5.29
N LEU A 35 9.51 17.36 5.71
CA LEU A 35 10.78 17.42 5.01
C LEU A 35 10.68 16.80 3.60
N ALA A 36 9.97 15.68 3.45
CA ALA A 36 9.75 15.05 2.16
C ALA A 36 8.95 15.94 1.20
N VAL A 37 7.88 16.58 1.70
CA VAL A 37 7.07 17.53 0.93
C VAL A 37 7.91 18.73 0.53
N PHE A 38 8.64 19.35 1.45
CA PHE A 38 9.53 20.48 1.13
C PHE A 38 10.57 20.11 0.08
N ALA A 39 11.24 18.96 0.22
CA ALA A 39 12.23 18.52 -0.75
C ALA A 39 11.60 18.28 -2.14
N ALA A 40 10.41 17.68 -2.21
CA ALA A 40 9.68 17.47 -3.45
C ALA A 40 9.27 18.80 -4.10
N LEU A 41 8.82 19.79 -3.31
CA LEU A 41 8.47 21.14 -3.80
C LEU A 41 9.71 21.87 -4.34
N ILE A 42 10.83 21.82 -3.64
CA ILE A 42 12.10 22.44 -4.10
C ILE A 42 12.58 21.82 -5.40
N LEU A 43 12.41 20.51 -5.55
CA LEU A 43 12.77 19.77 -6.77
C LEU A 43 11.70 19.85 -7.86
N HIS A 44 10.64 20.64 -7.65
CA HIS A 44 9.53 20.83 -8.58
C HIS A 44 8.88 19.49 -9.03
N SER A 45 8.75 18.53 -8.09
CA SER A 45 8.03 17.27 -8.37
C SER A 45 6.58 17.56 -8.77
N ASP A 46 6.12 16.94 -9.84
CA ASP A 46 4.73 17.09 -10.32
C ASP A 46 3.72 16.57 -9.29
N GLU A 47 4.09 15.53 -8.52
CA GLU A 47 3.21 14.85 -7.57
C GLU A 47 3.85 14.67 -6.18
N PRO A 48 4.10 15.74 -5.42
CA PRO A 48 4.83 15.71 -4.13
C PRO A 48 4.16 14.82 -3.07
N TRP A 49 2.88 14.48 -3.23
CA TRP A 49 2.16 13.56 -2.34
C TRP A 49 2.75 12.14 -2.35
N TRP A 50 3.45 11.72 -3.41
CA TRP A 50 4.16 10.44 -3.43
C TRP A 50 5.36 10.43 -2.48
N ALA A 51 6.10 11.53 -2.41
CA ALA A 51 7.19 11.68 -1.45
C ALA A 51 6.64 11.68 -0.02
N ALA A 52 5.54 12.42 0.22
CA ALA A 52 4.84 12.45 1.50
C ALA A 52 4.39 11.06 1.96
N ILE A 53 3.72 10.29 1.10
CA ILE A 53 3.29 8.92 1.39
C ILE A 53 4.48 8.01 1.65
N SER A 54 5.57 8.17 0.88
CA SER A 54 6.76 7.35 1.07
C SER A 54 7.41 7.62 2.43
N ALA A 55 7.48 8.87 2.86
CA ALA A 55 7.94 9.23 4.18
C ALA A 55 7.01 8.67 5.27
N TRP A 56 5.69 8.81 5.11
CA TRP A 56 4.69 8.28 6.04
C TRP A 56 4.79 6.77 6.22
N MET A 57 4.87 6.01 5.13
CA MET A 57 4.95 4.55 5.17
C MET A 57 6.27 4.02 5.74
N MET A 58 7.31 4.84 5.78
CA MET A 58 8.61 4.54 6.38
C MET A 58 8.70 4.99 7.84
N SER A 59 7.83 5.89 8.30
CA SER A 59 7.84 6.42 9.65
C SER A 59 7.49 5.37 10.71
N GLY A 60 7.89 5.61 11.95
CA GLY A 60 7.59 4.72 13.09
C GLY A 60 8.48 3.46 13.19
N VAL A 61 9.43 3.28 12.30
CA VAL A 61 10.41 2.17 12.33
C VAL A 61 11.73 2.67 12.92
N SER A 62 12.43 1.83 13.69
CA SER A 62 13.77 2.13 14.19
C SER A 62 14.79 2.26 13.05
N LEU A 63 15.92 2.93 13.28
CA LEU A 63 16.93 3.13 12.24
C LEU A 63 17.46 1.80 11.67
N SER A 64 17.64 0.78 12.53
CA SER A 64 18.09 -0.55 12.14
C SER A 64 17.12 -1.25 11.16
N GLY A 65 15.81 -1.03 11.34
CA GLY A 65 14.77 -1.55 10.46
C GLY A 65 14.45 -0.64 9.27
N ALA A 66 14.66 0.68 9.40
CA ALA A 66 14.32 1.66 8.38
C ALA A 66 15.22 1.56 7.15
N LEU A 67 16.54 1.35 7.34
CA LEU A 67 17.49 1.28 6.23
C LEU A 67 17.22 0.10 5.27
N PRO A 68 17.12 -1.17 5.74
CA PRO A 68 16.78 -2.30 4.86
C PRO A 68 15.41 -2.11 4.19
N ARG A 69 14.42 -1.58 4.93
CA ARG A 69 13.09 -1.32 4.39
C ARG A 69 13.10 -0.23 3.32
N GLY A 70 13.91 0.82 3.51
CA GLY A 70 14.11 1.89 2.53
C GLY A 70 14.75 1.38 1.24
N VAL A 71 15.81 0.57 1.36
CA VAL A 71 16.45 -0.08 0.20
C VAL A 71 15.46 -0.95 -0.58
N MET A 72 14.69 -1.79 0.13
CA MET A 72 13.67 -2.63 -0.51
C MET A 72 12.57 -1.78 -1.18
N ARG A 73 12.23 -0.62 -0.61
CA ARG A 73 11.23 0.29 -1.19
C ARG A 73 11.73 0.91 -2.49
N ILE A 74 12.95 1.44 -2.50
CA ILE A 74 13.55 2.04 -3.70
C ILE A 74 13.75 0.97 -4.78
N ALA A 75 14.37 -0.17 -4.43
CA ALA A 75 14.60 -1.26 -5.37
C ALA A 75 13.29 -1.83 -5.97
N GLY A 76 12.26 -2.01 -5.13
CA GLY A 76 10.93 -2.44 -5.59
C GLY A 76 10.28 -1.41 -6.52
N SER A 77 10.40 -0.11 -6.22
CA SER A 77 9.88 0.95 -7.10
C SER A 77 10.60 0.98 -8.45
N ILE A 78 11.93 0.84 -8.47
CA ILE A 78 12.71 0.76 -9.71
C ILE A 78 12.28 -0.45 -10.53
N ALA A 79 12.20 -1.64 -9.91
CA ALA A 79 11.78 -2.85 -10.60
C ALA A 79 10.37 -2.71 -11.19
N GLY A 80 9.42 -2.21 -10.41
CA GLY A 80 8.05 -1.97 -10.87
C GLY A 80 7.97 -0.94 -12.01
N ALA A 81 8.76 0.13 -11.93
CA ALA A 81 8.84 1.16 -12.97
C ALA A 81 9.38 0.59 -14.28
N ILE A 82 10.46 -0.20 -14.24
CA ILE A 82 11.04 -0.86 -15.42
C ILE A 82 10.02 -1.81 -16.06
N ILE A 83 9.37 -2.64 -15.26
CA ILE A 83 8.34 -3.57 -15.76
C ILE A 83 7.21 -2.79 -16.43
N ALA A 84 6.72 -1.71 -15.82
CA ALA A 84 5.64 -0.90 -16.38
C ALA A 84 6.03 -0.27 -17.73
N ILE A 85 7.24 0.30 -17.84
CA ILE A 85 7.73 0.89 -19.09
C ILE A 85 7.79 -0.17 -20.19
N ILE A 86 8.32 -1.35 -19.91
CA ILE A 86 8.41 -2.46 -20.88
C ILE A 86 7.00 -2.89 -21.32
N VAL A 87 6.08 -3.10 -20.39
CA VAL A 87 4.72 -3.56 -20.71
C VAL A 87 3.96 -2.52 -21.51
N LEU A 88 4.05 -1.23 -21.14
CA LEU A 88 3.42 -0.15 -21.89
C LEU A 88 4.04 -0.01 -23.28
N GLY A 89 5.36 -0.14 -23.42
CA GLY A 89 6.01 -0.10 -24.72
C GLY A 89 5.61 -1.23 -25.66
N LEU A 90 5.26 -2.40 -25.12
CA LEU A 90 4.89 -3.58 -25.91
C LEU A 90 3.39 -3.72 -26.12
N PHE A 91 2.56 -3.39 -25.13
CA PHE A 91 1.16 -3.79 -25.07
C PHE A 91 0.18 -2.66 -24.76
N ALA A 92 0.60 -1.38 -24.80
CA ALA A 92 -0.29 -0.26 -24.43
C ALA A 92 -1.59 -0.23 -25.26
N TYR A 93 -1.53 -0.63 -26.52
CA TYR A 93 -2.67 -0.62 -27.45
C TYR A 93 -3.39 -1.98 -27.56
N ASP A 94 -2.87 -3.02 -26.88
CA ASP A 94 -3.43 -4.35 -26.91
C ASP A 94 -4.10 -4.68 -25.57
N PRO A 95 -5.42 -4.50 -25.42
CA PRO A 95 -6.10 -4.56 -24.13
C PRO A 95 -5.99 -5.92 -23.46
N LEU A 96 -5.95 -7.03 -24.19
CA LEU A 96 -5.89 -8.37 -23.61
C LEU A 96 -4.51 -8.68 -23.00
N PRO A 97 -3.37 -8.53 -23.72
CA PRO A 97 -2.04 -8.68 -23.12
C PRO A 97 -1.81 -7.68 -22.00
N PHE A 98 -2.23 -6.43 -22.14
CA PHE A 98 -2.13 -5.41 -21.09
C PHE A 98 -2.81 -5.83 -19.79
N CYS A 99 -4.08 -6.28 -19.86
CA CYS A 99 -4.82 -6.77 -18.71
C CYS A 99 -4.20 -8.03 -18.09
N LEU A 100 -3.61 -8.92 -18.91
CA LEU A 100 -2.88 -10.10 -18.41
C LEU A 100 -1.61 -9.70 -17.67
N CYS A 101 -0.88 -8.70 -18.15
CA CYS A 101 0.29 -8.17 -17.47
C CYS A 101 -0.06 -7.50 -16.12
N LEU A 102 -1.13 -6.71 -16.05
CA LEU A 102 -1.64 -6.16 -14.79
C LEU A 102 -1.94 -7.27 -13.77
N PHE A 103 -2.64 -8.32 -14.22
CA PHE A 103 -2.90 -9.49 -13.40
C PHE A 103 -1.60 -10.14 -12.91
N ALA A 104 -0.67 -10.43 -13.84
CA ALA A 104 0.57 -11.14 -13.54
C ALA A 104 1.44 -10.36 -12.54
N ILE A 105 1.58 -9.05 -12.73
CA ILE A 105 2.36 -8.17 -11.84
C ILE A 105 1.77 -8.18 -10.42
N ALA A 106 0.46 -8.05 -10.28
CA ALA A 106 -0.20 -8.09 -8.99
C ALA A 106 -0.09 -9.47 -8.34
N TRP A 107 -0.32 -10.53 -9.10
CA TRP A 107 -0.25 -11.92 -8.64
C TRP A 107 1.16 -12.30 -8.16
N VAL A 108 2.18 -12.06 -9.00
CA VAL A 108 3.59 -12.33 -8.66
C VAL A 108 4.03 -11.50 -7.46
N GLY A 109 3.64 -10.24 -7.40
CA GLY A 109 3.97 -9.34 -6.30
C GLY A 109 3.37 -9.78 -4.96
N LEU A 110 2.10 -10.19 -4.94
CA LEU A 110 1.44 -10.70 -3.73
C LEU A 110 2.00 -12.07 -3.30
N PHE A 111 2.26 -12.96 -4.27
CA PHE A 111 2.89 -14.24 -3.99
C PHE A 111 4.31 -14.04 -3.45
N GLY A 112 5.12 -13.20 -4.11
CA GLY A 112 6.47 -12.85 -3.69
C GLY A 112 6.51 -12.15 -2.32
N PHE A 113 5.52 -11.29 -2.01
CA PHE A 113 5.36 -10.67 -0.70
C PHE A 113 5.24 -11.72 0.41
N ALA A 114 4.45 -12.75 0.19
CA ALA A 114 4.19 -13.76 1.21
C ALA A 114 5.33 -14.79 1.35
N LYS A 115 6.05 -15.11 0.26
CA LYS A 115 7.05 -16.19 0.23
C LYS A 115 8.50 -15.73 0.28
N SER A 116 8.80 -14.51 -0.16
CA SER A 116 10.19 -14.04 -0.28
C SER A 116 10.68 -13.41 1.01
N ARG A 117 11.94 -13.61 1.33
CA ARG A 117 12.69 -12.86 2.35
C ARG A 117 12.64 -11.34 2.13
N HIS A 118 12.55 -10.91 0.87
CA HIS A 118 12.43 -9.52 0.46
C HIS A 118 10.99 -9.18 0.05
N GLY A 119 9.99 -9.75 0.74
CA GLY A 119 8.57 -9.61 0.40
C GLY A 119 8.12 -8.17 0.20
N TYR A 120 8.64 -7.24 1.02
CA TYR A 120 8.30 -5.83 0.90
C TYR A 120 8.69 -5.23 -0.46
N ALA A 121 9.84 -5.64 -1.04
CA ALA A 121 10.23 -5.18 -2.37
C ALA A 121 9.29 -5.70 -3.46
N TRP A 122 8.83 -6.95 -3.37
CA TRP A 122 7.83 -7.52 -4.28
C TRP A 122 6.51 -6.77 -4.24
N LEU A 123 6.04 -6.44 -3.03
CA LEU A 123 4.82 -5.65 -2.84
C LEU A 123 4.93 -4.27 -3.47
N ILE A 124 6.04 -3.56 -3.22
CA ILE A 124 6.25 -2.22 -3.77
C ILE A 124 6.40 -2.27 -5.29
N SER A 125 7.06 -3.29 -5.83
CA SER A 125 7.18 -3.49 -7.28
C SER A 125 5.80 -3.69 -7.93
N ALA A 126 4.93 -4.52 -7.34
CA ALA A 126 3.58 -4.70 -7.84
C ALA A 126 2.74 -3.41 -7.77
N ILE A 127 2.83 -2.68 -6.66
CA ILE A 127 2.11 -1.41 -6.50
C ILE A 127 2.59 -0.39 -7.54
N THR A 128 3.91 -0.20 -7.66
CA THR A 128 4.48 0.79 -8.60
C THR A 128 4.19 0.40 -10.05
N GLY A 129 4.39 -0.87 -10.40
CA GLY A 129 4.15 -1.35 -11.76
C GLY A 129 2.71 -1.16 -12.21
N ASN A 130 1.74 -1.65 -11.43
CA ASN A 130 0.33 -1.49 -11.75
C ASN A 130 -0.11 -0.02 -11.75
N LEU A 131 0.43 0.79 -10.85
CA LEU A 131 0.11 2.21 -10.75
C LEU A 131 0.58 2.97 -11.99
N VAL A 132 1.85 2.82 -12.39
CA VAL A 132 2.41 3.48 -13.58
C VAL A 132 1.65 3.06 -14.84
N MET A 133 1.35 1.75 -14.97
CA MET A 133 0.57 1.24 -16.11
C MET A 133 -0.82 1.86 -16.19
N LEU A 134 -1.52 2.03 -15.07
CA LEU A 134 -2.87 2.59 -15.06
C LEU A 134 -2.90 4.11 -15.24
N ILE A 135 -1.92 4.83 -14.71
CA ILE A 135 -1.83 6.29 -14.92
C ILE A 135 -1.47 6.62 -16.37
N ALA A 136 -0.54 5.86 -16.95
CA ALA A 136 -0.09 6.08 -18.33
C ALA A 136 -1.00 5.42 -19.39
N LEU A 137 -2.13 4.79 -19.01
CA LEU A 137 -2.99 4.06 -19.94
C LEU A 137 -3.52 4.95 -21.07
N ASP A 138 -3.96 6.17 -20.72
CA ASP A 138 -4.51 7.11 -21.70
C ASP A 138 -3.41 7.80 -22.53
N GLN A 139 -2.22 7.88 -22.02
CA GLN A 139 -1.06 8.55 -22.66
C GLN A 139 0.21 7.71 -22.46
N PRO A 140 0.39 6.59 -23.17
CA PRO A 140 1.53 5.67 -22.98
C PRO A 140 2.92 6.31 -23.16
N GLN A 141 3.02 7.37 -23.96
CA GLN A 141 4.24 8.15 -24.17
C GLN A 141 4.74 8.85 -22.89
N THR A 142 3.88 9.09 -21.91
CA THR A 142 4.26 9.69 -20.61
C THR A 142 4.78 8.66 -19.60
N ALA A 143 4.73 7.37 -19.92
CA ALA A 143 5.08 6.27 -19.02
C ALA A 143 6.46 6.42 -18.40
N PHE A 144 7.46 6.81 -19.22
CA PHE A 144 8.83 7.00 -18.73
C PHE A 144 8.92 8.13 -17.68
N THR A 145 8.30 9.27 -17.96
CA THR A 145 8.29 10.44 -17.06
C THR A 145 7.58 10.09 -15.74
N ILE A 146 6.39 9.46 -15.82
CA ILE A 146 5.63 9.02 -14.64
C ILE A 146 6.45 8.03 -13.80
N ALA A 147 7.09 7.06 -14.45
CA ALA A 147 7.90 6.05 -13.77
C ALA A 147 9.12 6.66 -13.06
N VAL A 148 9.84 7.56 -13.73
CA VAL A 148 11.00 8.26 -13.14
C VAL A 148 10.57 9.15 -11.98
N ASN A 149 9.56 10.00 -12.16
CA ASN A 149 9.03 10.85 -11.10
C ASN A 149 8.62 10.02 -9.88
N ARG A 150 7.96 8.88 -10.11
CA ARG A 150 7.58 7.95 -9.03
C ARG A 150 8.79 7.42 -8.25
N VAL A 151 9.86 7.02 -8.91
CA VAL A 151 11.08 6.53 -8.25
C VAL A 151 11.79 7.65 -7.50
N VAL A 152 11.86 8.85 -8.08
CA VAL A 152 12.45 10.03 -7.44
C VAL A 152 11.68 10.39 -6.18
N ASP A 153 10.36 10.50 -6.23
CA ASP A 153 9.53 10.84 -5.07
C ASP A 153 9.63 9.80 -3.96
N VAL A 154 9.64 8.51 -4.30
CA VAL A 154 9.86 7.44 -3.33
C VAL A 154 11.23 7.56 -2.67
N THR A 155 12.24 7.94 -3.43
CA THR A 155 13.60 8.14 -2.92
C THR A 155 13.68 9.35 -2.01
N ILE A 156 13.08 10.48 -2.38
CA ILE A 156 12.98 11.69 -1.56
C ILE A 156 12.32 11.37 -0.21
N GLY A 157 11.13 10.74 -0.24
CA GLY A 157 10.40 10.42 0.98
C GLY A 157 11.14 9.44 1.88
N THR A 158 11.80 8.45 1.29
CA THR A 158 12.63 7.48 2.02
C THR A 158 13.84 8.16 2.65
N ALA A 159 14.57 9.00 1.90
CA ALA A 159 15.73 9.72 2.38
C ALA A 159 15.37 10.71 3.50
N ALA A 160 14.26 11.45 3.35
CA ALA A 160 13.76 12.34 4.38
C ALA A 160 13.49 11.61 5.71
N THR A 161 12.85 10.44 5.64
CA THR A 161 12.58 9.64 6.84
C THR A 161 13.87 9.09 7.47
N LEU A 162 14.81 8.58 6.67
CA LEU A 162 16.09 8.11 7.18
C LEU A 162 16.87 9.24 7.87
N LEU A 163 16.88 10.42 7.28
CA LEU A 163 17.55 11.60 7.86
C LEU A 163 16.93 11.99 9.21
N VAL A 164 15.61 12.11 9.27
CA VAL A 164 14.90 12.46 10.51
C VAL A 164 15.10 11.37 11.58
N THR A 165 15.01 10.10 11.19
CA THR A 165 15.22 8.97 12.13
C THR A 165 16.68 8.93 12.65
N TYR A 166 17.64 9.36 11.83
CA TYR A 166 19.04 9.47 12.24
C TYR A 166 19.29 10.63 13.22
N LEU A 167 18.62 11.77 12.98
CA LEU A 167 18.78 12.99 13.79
C LEU A 167 18.01 12.95 15.12
N LEU A 168 16.88 12.21 15.16
CA LEU A 168 16.11 12.08 16.40
C LEU A 168 16.80 11.15 17.41
N PRO A 169 16.62 11.38 18.73
CA PRO A 169 17.16 10.51 19.77
C PRO A 169 16.78 9.05 19.54
N LYS A 170 17.72 8.15 19.75
CA LYS A 170 17.47 6.70 19.61
C LYS A 170 16.37 6.26 20.56
N LEU A 171 15.20 6.02 20.01
CA LEU A 171 14.09 5.44 20.75
C LEU A 171 14.33 3.94 20.92
N PRO A 172 13.96 3.36 22.10
CA PRO A 172 14.02 1.92 22.28
C PRO A 172 13.23 1.21 21.19
N ASP A 173 13.81 0.15 20.62
CA ASP A 173 13.15 -0.73 19.67
C ASP A 173 11.94 -1.38 20.37
N VAL A 174 10.76 -0.84 20.14
CA VAL A 174 9.54 -1.61 20.41
C VAL A 174 9.48 -2.63 19.28
N ALA A 175 9.61 -3.89 19.61
CA ALA A 175 9.55 -5.01 18.68
C ALA A 175 8.22 -4.97 17.88
N GLY A 176 8.21 -4.15 16.85
CA GLY A 176 7.15 -4.12 15.86
C GLY A 176 7.35 -5.28 14.91
N GLY A 177 6.36 -6.13 14.84
CA GLY A 177 6.24 -7.38 14.12
C GLY A 177 7.31 -7.65 13.07
N SER A 178 8.21 -8.54 13.41
CA SER A 178 9.08 -9.22 12.48
C SER A 178 8.19 -9.85 11.42
N ALA A 179 8.31 -9.37 10.18
CA ALA A 179 7.82 -10.13 9.05
C ALA A 179 8.50 -11.50 9.13
N ALA A 180 7.71 -12.53 9.38
CA ALA A 180 8.19 -13.88 9.51
C ALA A 180 9.09 -14.20 8.31
N SER A 181 10.34 -14.48 8.60
CA SER A 181 11.36 -14.86 7.64
C SER A 181 10.99 -16.26 7.13
N ALA A 182 10.19 -16.31 6.09
CA ALA A 182 9.97 -17.54 5.34
C ALA A 182 11.19 -17.75 4.44
N SER A 183 12.12 -18.58 4.90
CA SER A 183 13.19 -19.10 4.07
C SER A 183 12.61 -20.17 3.14
N SER A 184 12.33 -19.82 1.90
CA SER A 184 12.14 -20.79 0.84
C SER A 184 12.93 -20.36 -0.39
N THR A 185 13.97 -21.09 -0.68
CA THR A 185 14.68 -21.05 -1.94
C THR A 185 13.73 -21.51 -3.06
N LEU A 186 13.54 -20.65 -4.05
CA LEU A 186 12.86 -21.03 -5.30
C LEU A 186 13.76 -22.03 -6.03
N PRO A 187 13.34 -23.27 -6.30
CA PRO A 187 14.12 -24.19 -7.13
C PRO A 187 14.07 -23.72 -8.59
N LEU A 188 15.23 -23.43 -9.15
CA LEU A 188 15.38 -23.21 -10.58
C LEU A 188 15.09 -24.53 -11.32
N LEU A 189 14.16 -24.47 -12.24
CA LEU A 189 13.56 -25.57 -12.97
C LEU A 189 14.56 -26.28 -13.90
N PHE A 190 14.88 -27.53 -13.59
CA PHE A 190 15.24 -28.52 -14.58
C PHE A 190 14.23 -29.68 -14.55
N TRP A 191 13.58 -29.94 -15.66
CA TRP A 191 12.44 -30.86 -15.79
C TRP A 191 12.86 -32.32 -15.79
N SER A 192 12.59 -33.09 -14.72
CA SER A 192 12.62 -34.54 -14.68
C SER A 192 11.37 -35.07 -13.95
N ARG A 193 11.01 -36.37 -14.13
CA ARG A 193 9.83 -36.97 -13.48
C ARG A 193 9.85 -36.91 -11.94
N ARG A 194 11.00 -36.70 -11.33
CA ARG A 194 11.17 -36.46 -9.90
C ARG A 194 10.62 -35.07 -9.54
N HIS A 195 10.82 -34.10 -10.40
CA HIS A 195 10.35 -32.71 -10.23
C HIS A 195 8.82 -32.57 -10.39
N ALA A 196 8.14 -33.47 -11.11
CA ALA A 196 6.68 -33.40 -11.21
C ALA A 196 6.00 -33.66 -9.87
N ARG A 197 6.43 -34.65 -9.09
CA ARG A 197 5.91 -34.91 -7.73
C ARG A 197 6.30 -33.82 -6.73
N GLU A 198 7.48 -33.27 -6.86
CA GLU A 198 7.91 -32.11 -6.05
C GLU A 198 7.11 -30.86 -6.40
N PHE A 199 6.78 -30.68 -7.68
CA PHE A 199 5.93 -29.59 -8.14
C PHE A 199 4.47 -29.75 -7.67
N GLU A 200 3.88 -30.95 -7.74
CA GLU A 200 2.54 -31.23 -7.21
C GLU A 200 2.46 -30.98 -5.70
N ARG A 201 3.46 -31.42 -4.94
CA ARG A 201 3.56 -31.15 -3.51
C ARG A 201 3.69 -29.65 -3.26
N TRP A 202 4.58 -28.97 -3.97
CA TRP A 202 4.76 -27.54 -3.86
C TRP A 202 3.46 -26.78 -4.21
N LEU A 203 2.76 -27.21 -5.25
CA LEU A 203 1.48 -26.64 -5.67
C LEU A 203 0.41 -26.81 -4.58
N SER A 204 0.30 -28.02 -4.01
CA SER A 204 -0.66 -28.29 -2.94
C SER A 204 -0.38 -27.45 -1.68
N GLU A 205 0.88 -27.34 -1.29
CA GLU A 205 1.32 -26.53 -0.13
C GLU A 205 1.07 -25.03 -0.33
N ASN A 206 1.09 -24.53 -1.56
CA ASN A 206 0.97 -23.11 -1.87
C ASN A 206 -0.38 -22.73 -2.50
N TRP A 207 -1.29 -23.69 -2.69
CA TRP A 207 -2.56 -23.48 -3.39
C TRP A 207 -3.39 -22.31 -2.85
N LEU A 208 -3.59 -22.27 -1.54
CA LEU A 208 -4.36 -21.19 -0.89
C LEU A 208 -3.71 -19.81 -1.11
N LEU A 209 -2.38 -19.75 -1.05
CA LEU A 209 -1.65 -18.52 -1.30
C LEU A 209 -1.74 -18.10 -2.77
N MET A 210 -1.65 -19.03 -3.71
CA MET A 210 -1.83 -18.78 -5.14
C MET A 210 -3.23 -18.26 -5.42
N LEU A 211 -4.24 -18.86 -4.80
CA LEU A 211 -5.63 -18.45 -4.92
C LEU A 211 -5.86 -17.06 -4.32
N HIS A 212 -5.25 -16.77 -3.18
CA HIS A 212 -5.27 -15.46 -2.56
C HIS A 212 -4.63 -14.39 -3.46
N ALA A 213 -3.44 -14.65 -4.00
CA ALA A 213 -2.78 -13.76 -4.96
C ALA A 213 -3.62 -13.58 -6.24
N CYS A 214 -4.30 -14.64 -6.70
CA CYS A 214 -5.20 -14.61 -7.84
C CYS A 214 -6.38 -13.65 -7.62
N ARG A 215 -6.97 -13.61 -6.43
CA ARG A 215 -8.03 -12.64 -6.09
C ARG A 215 -7.55 -11.21 -6.28
N GLY A 216 -6.36 -10.89 -5.76
CA GLY A 216 -5.75 -9.56 -5.93
C GLY A 216 -5.47 -9.24 -7.40
N GLY A 217 -4.87 -10.17 -8.13
CA GLY A 217 -4.58 -10.02 -9.56
C GLY A 217 -5.84 -9.81 -10.41
N LEU A 218 -6.90 -10.61 -10.17
CA LEU A 218 -8.19 -10.45 -10.85
C LEU A 218 -8.84 -9.11 -10.55
N THR A 219 -8.72 -8.62 -9.31
CA THR A 219 -9.23 -7.30 -8.95
C THR A 219 -8.53 -6.22 -9.76
N VAL A 220 -7.21 -6.25 -9.84
CA VAL A 220 -6.44 -5.27 -10.62
C VAL A 220 -6.76 -5.37 -12.12
N LYS A 221 -6.85 -6.60 -12.67
CA LYS A 221 -7.21 -6.85 -14.06
C LYS A 221 -8.61 -6.31 -14.43
N ALA A 222 -9.55 -6.36 -13.48
CA ALA A 222 -10.91 -5.89 -13.73
C ALA A 222 -10.98 -4.35 -13.84
N LEU A 223 -10.00 -3.62 -13.32
CA LEU A 223 -10.03 -2.16 -13.25
C LEU A 223 -10.11 -1.48 -14.63
N PRO A 224 -9.28 -1.81 -15.63
CA PRO A 224 -9.40 -1.18 -16.96
C PRO A 224 -10.77 -1.40 -17.61
N LEU A 225 -11.40 -2.56 -17.37
CA LEU A 225 -12.73 -2.87 -17.90
C LEU A 225 -13.81 -2.04 -17.22
N LEU A 226 -13.61 -1.69 -15.97
CA LEU A 226 -14.54 -0.89 -15.18
C LEU A 226 -14.25 0.61 -15.28
N LEU A 227 -13.06 1.01 -15.72
CA LEU A 227 -12.66 2.41 -15.82
C LEU A 227 -13.55 3.22 -16.77
N ASN A 228 -14.06 2.64 -17.84
CA ASN A 228 -15.04 3.31 -18.72
C ASN A 228 -16.32 3.70 -17.95
N TRP A 229 -16.65 2.99 -16.87
CA TRP A 229 -17.80 3.24 -16.01
C TRP A 229 -17.44 4.04 -14.75
N LEU A 230 -16.19 3.94 -14.31
CA LEU A 230 -15.66 4.53 -13.07
C LEU A 230 -14.65 5.65 -13.35
N ALA A 231 -14.54 6.10 -14.58
CA ALA A 231 -13.52 7.04 -15.06
C ALA A 231 -13.28 8.30 -14.19
N PRO A 232 -14.27 8.86 -13.47
CA PRO A 232 -14.02 9.98 -12.57
C PRO A 232 -13.39 9.60 -11.23
N LEU A 233 -13.24 8.31 -10.91
CA LEU A 233 -12.95 7.84 -9.54
C LEU A 233 -11.47 7.51 -9.25
N GLY A 234 -10.49 8.15 -9.85
CA GLY A 234 -9.07 7.99 -9.49
C GLY A 234 -8.54 6.57 -9.65
N SER A 235 -8.38 6.12 -10.89
CA SER A 235 -8.00 4.74 -11.30
C SER A 235 -6.77 4.17 -10.60
N SER A 236 -5.76 4.99 -10.32
CA SER A 236 -4.51 4.58 -9.68
C SER A 236 -4.69 4.14 -8.22
N THR A 237 -5.59 4.79 -7.48
CA THR A 237 -5.85 4.45 -6.07
C THR A 237 -6.66 3.16 -5.90
N LEU A 238 -7.43 2.77 -6.94
CA LEU A 238 -8.13 1.49 -7.01
C LEU A 238 -7.16 0.31 -6.95
N ALA A 239 -6.14 0.30 -7.83
CA ALA A 239 -5.15 -0.77 -7.89
C ALA A 239 -4.31 -0.86 -6.62
N VAL A 240 -3.84 0.28 -6.10
CA VAL A 240 -3.11 0.34 -4.83
C VAL A 240 -3.95 -0.24 -3.70
N THR A 241 -5.26 0.04 -3.68
CA THR A 241 -6.18 -0.48 -2.66
C THR A 241 -6.29 -1.99 -2.72
N ALA A 242 -6.50 -2.57 -3.90
CA ALA A 242 -6.60 -4.01 -4.07
C ALA A 242 -5.34 -4.74 -3.58
N VAL A 243 -4.17 -4.31 -4.04
CA VAL A 243 -2.89 -4.94 -3.66
C VAL A 243 -2.58 -4.73 -2.17
N ALA A 244 -2.84 -3.53 -1.62
CA ALA A 244 -2.52 -3.22 -0.22
C ALA A 244 -3.41 -3.97 0.79
N VAL A 245 -4.69 -4.21 0.48
CA VAL A 245 -5.59 -5.01 1.33
C VAL A 245 -5.20 -6.48 1.30
N MET A 246 -4.85 -6.99 0.12
CA MET A 246 -4.45 -8.39 -0.05
C MET A 246 -3.03 -8.70 0.45
N ALA A 247 -2.22 -7.68 0.77
CA ALA A 247 -0.88 -7.86 1.34
C ALA A 247 -0.97 -8.25 2.83
N VAL A 248 -1.41 -9.48 3.11
CA VAL A 248 -1.50 -10.08 4.44
C VAL A 248 -0.44 -11.17 4.64
N PRO A 249 -0.04 -11.50 5.89
CA PRO A 249 0.88 -12.60 6.16
C PRO A 249 0.26 -13.96 5.78
N THR A 250 1.10 -14.94 5.51
CA THR A 250 0.67 -16.30 5.08
C THR A 250 -0.27 -16.97 6.09
N THR A 251 -0.08 -16.73 7.38
CA THR A 251 -0.96 -17.23 8.44
C THR A 251 -2.40 -16.75 8.27
N ALA A 252 -2.59 -15.50 7.87
CA ALA A 252 -3.92 -14.93 7.62
C ALA A 252 -4.57 -15.47 6.33
N VAL A 253 -3.77 -15.92 5.36
CA VAL A 253 -4.28 -16.56 4.13
C VAL A 253 -4.88 -17.93 4.42
N GLN A 254 -4.35 -18.63 5.43
CA GLN A 254 -4.79 -19.95 5.85
C GLN A 254 -6.04 -19.92 6.76
N GLU A 255 -6.49 -18.75 7.18
CA GLU A 255 -7.73 -18.61 7.96
C GLU A 255 -8.96 -19.04 7.15
N PRO A 256 -9.77 -20.02 7.64
CA PRO A 256 -10.93 -20.53 6.90
C PRO A 256 -11.95 -19.44 6.58
N ASP A 257 -12.13 -18.50 7.49
CA ASP A 257 -13.16 -17.46 7.43
C ASP A 257 -12.69 -16.17 6.75
N GLY A 258 -11.39 -16.05 6.40
CA GLY A 258 -10.82 -14.84 5.81
C GLY A 258 -10.98 -13.58 6.69
N ARG A 259 -11.17 -13.75 7.99
CA ARG A 259 -11.44 -12.66 8.96
C ARG A 259 -10.44 -11.54 8.87
N THR A 260 -9.14 -11.87 8.79
CA THR A 260 -8.07 -10.87 8.72
C THR A 260 -8.17 -10.00 7.47
N VAL A 261 -8.55 -10.58 6.31
CA VAL A 261 -8.72 -9.80 5.06
C VAL A 261 -9.92 -8.86 5.17
N VAL A 262 -11.05 -9.36 5.69
CA VAL A 262 -12.26 -8.55 5.90
C VAL A 262 -12.00 -7.44 6.92
N GLN A 263 -11.36 -7.76 8.04
CA GLN A 263 -10.99 -6.77 9.05
C GLN A 263 -10.08 -5.69 8.47
N ARG A 264 -9.13 -6.08 7.65
CA ARG A 264 -8.20 -5.15 6.97
C ARG A 264 -8.93 -4.26 5.97
N ALA A 265 -9.91 -4.79 5.23
CA ALA A 265 -10.76 -4.02 4.34
C ALA A 265 -11.59 -2.96 5.10
N VAL A 266 -12.22 -3.35 6.21
CA VAL A 266 -12.97 -2.44 7.07
C VAL A 266 -12.06 -1.37 7.70
N TYR A 267 -10.91 -1.76 8.22
CA TYR A 267 -9.95 -0.82 8.81
C TYR A 267 -9.40 0.16 7.77
N ARG A 268 -9.22 -0.30 6.51
CA ARG A 268 -8.85 0.59 5.41
C ARG A 268 -9.95 1.60 5.12
N LEU A 269 -11.20 1.14 4.99
CA LEU A 269 -12.32 2.02 4.70
C LEU A 269 -12.49 3.09 5.79
N VAL A 270 -12.53 2.65 7.05
CA VAL A 270 -12.71 3.57 8.19
C VAL A 270 -11.52 4.52 8.32
N GLY A 271 -10.30 4.01 8.24
CA GLY A 271 -9.09 4.84 8.30
C GLY A 271 -9.06 5.89 7.19
N CYS A 272 -9.32 5.48 5.94
CA CYS A 272 -9.35 6.41 4.82
C CYS A 272 -10.48 7.43 4.94
N ALA A 273 -11.66 7.05 5.43
CA ALA A 273 -12.76 7.99 5.68
C ALA A 273 -12.38 9.03 6.73
N LEU A 274 -11.79 8.60 7.84
CA LEU A 274 -11.33 9.51 8.90
C LEU A 274 -10.23 10.45 8.41
N GLY A 275 -9.26 9.93 7.67
CA GLY A 275 -8.16 10.73 7.13
C GLY A 275 -8.63 11.72 6.07
N ALA A 276 -9.51 11.30 5.15
CA ALA A 276 -10.09 12.19 4.15
C ALA A 276 -10.94 13.29 4.79
N LEU A 277 -11.79 12.92 5.77
CA LEU A 277 -12.60 13.91 6.51
C LEU A 277 -11.72 14.92 7.25
N LEU A 278 -10.68 14.46 7.94
CA LEU A 278 -9.73 15.33 8.61
C LEU A 278 -9.03 16.26 7.60
N GLY A 279 -8.61 15.73 6.44
CA GLY A 279 -8.01 16.51 5.38
C GLY A 279 -8.95 17.59 4.84
N LEU A 280 -10.21 17.25 4.55
CA LEU A 280 -11.22 18.20 4.08
C LEU A 280 -11.50 19.30 5.12
N LEU A 281 -11.57 18.94 6.41
CA LEU A 281 -11.72 19.91 7.49
C LEU A 281 -10.51 20.86 7.57
N CYS A 282 -9.29 20.32 7.45
CA CYS A 282 -8.09 21.15 7.42
C CYS A 282 -8.07 22.08 6.21
N LEU A 283 -8.49 21.63 5.02
CA LEU A 283 -8.54 22.46 3.81
C LEU A 283 -9.44 23.70 3.98
N TYR A 284 -10.53 23.56 4.73
CA TYR A 284 -11.40 24.70 5.03
C TYR A 284 -10.65 25.83 5.79
N TRP A 285 -9.67 25.47 6.64
CA TRP A 285 -8.91 26.43 7.45
C TRP A 285 -7.60 26.87 6.80
N VAL A 286 -7.06 26.12 5.84
CA VAL A 286 -5.76 26.43 5.22
C VAL A 286 -5.79 27.72 4.43
N GLY A 287 -6.87 27.97 3.68
CA GLY A 287 -6.87 29.04 2.70
C GLY A 287 -5.66 28.91 1.75
N GLN A 288 -4.95 30.01 1.51
CA GLN A 288 -3.69 30.02 0.73
C GLN A 288 -2.44 30.23 1.62
N ASN A 289 -2.60 30.11 2.95
CA ASN A 289 -1.50 30.34 3.88
C ASN A 289 -0.60 29.10 3.99
N PHE A 290 0.60 29.20 3.43
CA PHE A 290 1.58 28.14 3.40
C PHE A 290 1.97 27.64 4.81
N LEU A 291 2.16 28.56 5.77
CA LEU A 291 2.54 28.20 7.13
C LEU A 291 1.42 27.40 7.83
N VAL A 292 0.18 27.87 7.70
CA VAL A 292 -1.00 27.18 8.25
C VAL A 292 -1.13 25.79 7.65
N TRP A 293 -0.93 25.68 6.34
CA TRP A 293 -0.94 24.40 5.63
C TRP A 293 0.08 23.41 6.20
N VAL A 294 1.34 23.83 6.37
CA VAL A 294 2.40 22.98 6.93
C VAL A 294 2.08 22.57 8.36
N LEU A 295 1.61 23.47 9.20
CA LEU A 295 1.26 23.16 10.58
C LEU A 295 0.10 22.16 10.67
N LEU A 296 -0.94 22.33 9.86
CA LEU A 296 -2.05 21.39 9.79
C LEU A 296 -1.63 20.05 9.20
N LEU A 297 -0.77 20.05 8.19
CA LEU A 297 -0.18 18.83 7.63
C LEU A 297 0.57 18.03 8.70
N MET A 298 1.44 18.70 9.46
CA MET A 298 2.18 18.09 10.55
C MET A 298 1.25 17.57 11.66
N GLY A 299 0.24 18.36 12.04
CA GLY A 299 -0.75 17.99 13.05
C GLY A 299 -1.56 16.76 12.69
N GLY A 300 -2.05 16.67 11.45
CA GLY A 300 -2.80 15.50 10.98
C GLY A 300 -1.95 14.23 10.86
N VAL A 301 -0.70 14.36 10.42
CA VAL A 301 0.26 13.24 10.42
C VAL A 301 0.59 12.81 11.85
N TRP A 302 0.82 13.74 12.76
CA TRP A 302 1.04 13.45 14.17
C TRP A 302 -0.14 12.69 14.77
N LEU A 303 -1.37 13.16 14.56
CA LEU A 303 -2.58 12.50 15.06
C LEU A 303 -2.73 11.06 14.48
N SER A 304 -2.53 10.90 13.18
CA SER A 304 -2.58 9.59 12.51
C SER A 304 -1.51 8.64 13.05
N SER A 305 -0.31 9.16 13.37
CA SER A 305 0.78 8.39 13.96
C SER A 305 0.48 7.98 15.40
N GLN A 306 -0.22 8.77 16.18
CA GLN A 306 -0.68 8.39 17.52
C GLN A 306 -1.60 7.15 17.46
N ILE A 307 -2.55 7.13 16.51
CA ILE A 307 -3.43 5.96 16.30
C ILE A 307 -2.63 4.76 15.77
N GLN A 308 -1.68 4.99 14.84
CA GLN A 308 -0.83 3.93 14.29
C GLN A 308 0.01 3.23 15.36
N THR A 309 0.54 3.98 16.32
CA THR A 309 1.42 3.48 17.38
C THR A 309 0.67 3.11 18.67
N GLY A 310 -0.65 3.14 18.64
CA GLY A 310 -1.52 2.82 19.75
C GLY A 310 -1.52 1.33 20.13
N SER A 311 -2.07 1.03 21.31
CA SER A 311 -2.06 -0.31 21.90
C SER A 311 -3.34 -1.12 21.66
N THR A 312 -4.40 -0.51 21.12
CA THR A 312 -5.73 -1.14 20.98
C THR A 312 -5.87 -2.05 19.75
N GLY A 313 -4.79 -2.27 18.99
CA GLY A 313 -4.80 -3.17 17.83
C GLY A 313 -5.37 -2.57 16.53
N ILE A 314 -5.71 -1.27 16.51
CA ILE A 314 -6.21 -0.54 15.33
C ILE A 314 -5.12 0.21 14.55
N SER A 315 -3.86 -0.17 14.72
CA SER A 315 -2.70 0.44 14.06
C SER A 315 -2.90 0.64 12.56
N TYR A 316 -3.54 -0.31 11.88
CA TYR A 316 -3.81 -0.21 10.44
C TYR A 316 -4.79 0.90 10.09
N VAL A 317 -5.74 1.24 10.98
CA VAL A 317 -6.64 2.40 10.82
C VAL A 317 -5.83 3.70 10.81
N GLY A 318 -4.88 3.85 11.76
CA GLY A 318 -3.96 4.99 11.81
C GLY A 318 -3.12 5.15 10.54
N ILE A 319 -2.55 4.02 10.04
CA ILE A 319 -1.79 4.01 8.78
C ILE A 319 -2.65 4.53 7.62
N GLN A 320 -3.89 4.05 7.51
CA GLN A 320 -4.78 4.43 6.42
C GLN A 320 -5.34 5.84 6.56
N ALA A 321 -5.54 6.31 7.79
CA ALA A 321 -5.94 7.68 8.06
C ALA A 321 -4.85 8.66 7.62
N GLY A 322 -3.59 8.43 7.99
CA GLY A 322 -2.47 9.24 7.51
C GLY A 322 -2.32 9.21 5.99
N PHE A 323 -2.49 8.03 5.37
CA PHE A 323 -2.45 7.90 3.92
C PHE A 323 -3.50 8.76 3.22
N ALA A 324 -4.78 8.65 3.61
CA ALA A 324 -5.88 9.40 2.99
C ALA A 324 -5.80 10.90 3.31
N PHE A 325 -5.36 11.26 4.52
CA PHE A 325 -5.10 12.64 4.92
C PHE A 325 -4.05 13.29 4.00
N LEU A 326 -2.93 12.62 3.74
CA LEU A 326 -1.88 13.12 2.85
C LEU A 326 -2.38 13.27 1.41
N LEU A 327 -3.18 12.33 0.92
CA LEU A 327 -3.81 12.43 -0.39
C LEU A 327 -4.73 13.64 -0.54
N SER A 328 -5.33 14.10 0.55
CA SER A 328 -6.18 15.28 0.56
C SER A 328 -5.38 16.58 0.71
N MET A 329 -4.34 16.56 1.57
CA MET A 329 -3.61 17.78 1.97
C MET A 329 -2.43 18.12 1.05
N VAL A 330 -1.87 17.16 0.30
CA VAL A 330 -0.71 17.40 -0.57
C VAL A 330 -1.13 17.19 -2.02
N GLN A 331 -1.28 18.30 -2.75
CA GLN A 331 -1.73 18.33 -4.14
C GLN A 331 -0.95 19.42 -4.90
N GLY A 332 -0.16 18.99 -5.90
CA GLY A 332 0.61 19.97 -6.68
C GLY A 332 1.66 20.72 -5.85
N GLN A 333 1.98 21.95 -6.25
CA GLN A 333 3.14 22.72 -5.78
C GLN A 333 2.88 23.61 -4.53
N GLY A 334 1.82 23.33 -3.76
CA GLY A 334 1.52 24.13 -2.56
C GLY A 334 0.22 23.72 -1.87
N PRO A 335 -0.38 24.64 -1.09
CA PRO A 335 -1.67 24.39 -0.47
C PRO A 335 -2.74 24.03 -1.50
N PRO A 336 -3.55 22.99 -1.27
CA PRO A 336 -4.58 22.57 -2.21
C PRO A 336 -5.63 23.64 -2.40
N LEU A 337 -5.98 23.93 -3.67
CA LEU A 337 -7.02 24.91 -4.03
C LEU A 337 -8.42 24.29 -4.11
N SER A 338 -8.51 22.95 -4.16
CA SER A 338 -9.77 22.23 -4.34
C SER A 338 -9.81 20.96 -3.50
N PRO A 339 -10.96 20.60 -2.93
CA PRO A 339 -11.16 19.33 -2.25
C PRO A 339 -11.38 18.15 -3.21
N ILE A 340 -11.69 18.41 -4.49
CA ILE A 340 -12.10 17.42 -5.48
C ILE A 340 -11.10 16.27 -5.61
N PRO A 341 -9.77 16.49 -5.79
CA PRO A 341 -8.83 15.39 -5.93
C PRO A 341 -8.77 14.46 -4.70
N GLY A 342 -8.98 15.01 -3.48
CA GLY A 342 -9.07 14.22 -2.26
C GLY A 342 -10.32 13.33 -2.24
N ILE A 343 -11.46 13.86 -2.68
CA ILE A 343 -12.74 13.15 -2.78
C ILE A 343 -12.64 12.04 -3.82
N ASP A 344 -12.10 12.33 -5.00
CA ASP A 344 -11.93 11.36 -6.09
C ASP A 344 -11.03 10.18 -5.66
N ARG A 345 -9.96 10.48 -4.95
CA ARG A 345 -9.06 9.45 -4.40
C ARG A 345 -9.74 8.57 -3.35
N PHE A 346 -10.55 9.16 -2.48
CA PHE A 346 -11.34 8.41 -1.49
C PHE A 346 -12.41 7.54 -2.18
N ALA A 347 -13.10 8.08 -3.18
CA ALA A 347 -14.05 7.34 -4.00
C ALA A 347 -13.36 6.16 -4.71
N GLY A 348 -12.16 6.37 -5.26
CA GLY A 348 -11.34 5.31 -5.84
C GLY A 348 -10.99 4.20 -4.85
N ILE A 349 -10.61 4.53 -3.62
CA ILE A 349 -10.35 3.55 -2.56
C ILE A 349 -11.60 2.71 -2.27
N THR A 350 -12.75 3.36 -2.13
CA THR A 350 -14.03 2.70 -1.84
C THR A 350 -14.46 1.78 -2.99
N ALA A 351 -14.33 2.25 -4.22
CA ALA A 351 -14.61 1.45 -5.42
C ALA A 351 -13.67 0.24 -5.53
N GLY A 352 -12.38 0.42 -5.26
CA GLY A 352 -11.40 -0.68 -5.26
C GLY A 352 -11.73 -1.77 -4.22
N LEU A 353 -12.19 -1.38 -3.03
CA LEU A 353 -12.67 -2.32 -2.02
C LEU A 353 -13.94 -3.05 -2.48
N ALA A 354 -14.89 -2.35 -3.11
CA ALA A 354 -16.11 -2.95 -3.63
C ALA A 354 -15.79 -4.01 -4.70
N VAL A 355 -14.92 -3.70 -5.66
CA VAL A 355 -14.48 -4.64 -6.70
C VAL A 355 -13.79 -5.85 -6.08
N LEU A 356 -12.90 -5.65 -5.12
CA LEU A 356 -12.23 -6.74 -4.40
C LEU A 356 -13.23 -7.66 -3.68
N LEU A 357 -14.23 -7.09 -3.02
CA LEU A 357 -15.27 -7.86 -2.32
C LEU A 357 -16.12 -8.67 -3.30
N ILE A 358 -16.53 -8.07 -4.42
CA ILE A 358 -17.30 -8.75 -5.48
C ILE A 358 -16.51 -9.93 -6.03
N ILE A 359 -15.24 -9.73 -6.39
CA ILE A 359 -14.39 -10.80 -6.92
C ILE A 359 -14.19 -11.90 -5.88
N THR A 360 -13.96 -11.54 -4.63
CA THR A 360 -13.82 -12.52 -3.54
C THR A 360 -15.09 -13.33 -3.36
N MET A 361 -16.27 -12.70 -3.42
CA MET A 361 -17.57 -13.35 -3.33
C MET A 361 -17.79 -14.31 -4.52
N VAL A 362 -17.55 -13.86 -5.74
CA VAL A 362 -17.66 -14.69 -6.95
C VAL A 362 -16.75 -15.91 -6.87
N MET A 363 -15.48 -15.73 -6.50
CA MET A 363 -14.55 -16.84 -6.34
C MET A 363 -14.96 -17.83 -5.22
N SER A 364 -15.62 -17.36 -4.17
CA SER A 364 -16.14 -18.23 -3.11
C SER A 364 -17.30 -19.10 -3.59
N LEU A 365 -18.14 -18.59 -4.49
CA LEU A 365 -19.26 -19.35 -5.08
C LEU A 365 -18.77 -20.54 -5.91
N PHE A 366 -17.63 -20.43 -6.57
CA PHE A 366 -17.03 -21.53 -7.35
C PHE A 366 -16.36 -22.61 -6.47
N ARG A 367 -16.41 -22.51 -5.14
CA ARG A 367 -15.79 -23.45 -4.18
C ARG A 367 -14.34 -23.84 -4.56
N LEU A 368 -13.59 -22.92 -5.12
CA LEU A 368 -12.20 -23.16 -5.56
C LEU A 368 -11.25 -23.60 -4.42
N THR A 369 -11.71 -23.42 -3.17
CA THR A 369 -11.00 -23.86 -1.96
C THR A 369 -11.14 -25.37 -1.70
N SER A 370 -12.11 -26.04 -2.31
CA SER A 370 -12.41 -27.49 -2.09
C SER A 370 -11.84 -28.44 -3.14
N ILE A 371 -11.04 -27.91 -4.09
CA ILE A 371 -10.50 -28.72 -5.22
C ILE A 371 -9.25 -29.52 -4.81
N LEU A 372 -8.70 -29.30 -3.62
CA LEU A 372 -7.61 -30.16 -3.15
C LEU A 372 -8.18 -31.50 -2.65
N PRO A 373 -7.72 -32.63 -3.18
CA PRO A 373 -8.09 -33.94 -2.64
C PRO A 373 -7.62 -34.03 -1.19
N ALA A 374 -8.45 -34.58 -0.33
CA ALA A 374 -8.20 -34.85 1.09
C ALA A 374 -7.09 -35.92 1.34
N SER A 375 -6.18 -36.13 0.41
CA SER A 375 -5.24 -37.24 0.37
C SER A 375 -3.83 -36.93 0.89
N ALA A 376 -3.69 -36.00 1.85
CA ALA A 376 -2.38 -35.75 2.46
C ALA A 376 -2.34 -36.00 3.99
N HIS A 377 -3.34 -36.69 4.54
CA HIS A 377 -3.32 -37.13 5.95
C HIS A 377 -3.66 -38.63 6.00
N GLY A 378 -2.75 -39.44 5.49
CA GLY A 378 -2.85 -40.90 5.58
C GLY A 378 -1.46 -41.49 5.40
N ASP A 379 -0.94 -41.98 6.53
CA ASP A 379 0.22 -42.84 6.72
C ASP A 379 1.59 -42.16 6.82
#